data_d154f9bc133312484ada1bf6f70e9930
#
_entry.id   d154f9bc133312484ada1bf6f70e9930
#
_cell.length_a   1.000
_cell.length_b   1.000
_cell.length_c   1.000
_cell.angle_alpha   90.00
_cell.angle_beta   90.00
_cell.angle_gamma   90.00
#
_symmetry.space_group_name_H-M   'P 1'
#
loop_
_entity.id
_entity.type
_entity.pdbx_description
1 polymer ?
#
loop_
_entity_poly.entity_id
_entity_poly.type
_entity_poly.pdbx_seq_one_letter_code
_entity_poly.pdbx_strand_id
1 'polypeptide(L)'
;YSHCFLEVGKKLLNPAGIVHGGAIYTLADSGMGAALYSIIGEGELFLTVEANIFYFKAVSSGTLTCESRVVHRGKRIAVMEAEIKNEGELVAKAMGTFSIYKGKKG
;
A
#
# COMPACT_ATOMS: atom_id res chain seq x y z
N TYR A 1 5.56 4.64 -9.09
CA TYR A 1 6.43 4.18 -7.99
C TYR A 1 6.30 5.08 -6.78
N SER A 2 6.21 4.50 -5.62
CA SER A 2 6.27 5.25 -4.37
C SER A 2 7.09 4.49 -3.33
N HIS A 3 7.63 5.25 -2.39
CA HIS A 3 8.39 4.69 -1.26
C HIS A 3 7.89 5.37 0.01
N CYS A 4 7.33 4.57 0.90
CA CYS A 4 6.81 5.03 2.18
C CYS A 4 7.47 4.25 3.30
N PHE A 5 7.42 4.78 4.52
CA PHE A 5 7.92 4.03 5.67
C PHE A 5 7.08 4.32 6.91
N LEU A 6 7.14 3.40 7.86
CA LEU A 6 6.42 3.46 9.12
C LEU A 6 7.30 2.89 10.23
N GLU A 7 7.54 3.67 11.26
CA GLU A 7 8.23 3.17 12.44
C GLU A 7 7.26 2.39 13.32
N VAL A 8 7.70 1.20 13.76
CA VAL A 8 6.88 0.36 14.62
C VAL A 8 6.95 0.88 16.05
N GLY A 9 5.82 1.38 16.57
CA GLY A 9 5.68 1.82 17.94
C GLY A 9 4.72 0.90 18.70
N LYS A 10 4.67 1.05 20.01
CA LYS A 10 3.80 0.20 20.86
C LYS A 10 2.34 0.24 20.46
N LYS A 11 1.86 1.37 19.95
CA LYS A 11 0.45 1.52 19.54
C LYS A 11 0.07 0.65 18.36
N LEU A 12 1.06 0.19 17.57
CA LEU A 12 0.82 -0.66 16.43
C LEU A 12 0.86 -2.14 16.76
N LEU A 13 1.22 -2.47 18.02
CA LEU A 13 1.36 -3.86 18.43
C LEU A 13 0.05 -4.39 19.02
N ASN A 14 -0.22 -5.66 18.76
CA ASN A 14 -1.31 -6.37 19.42
C ASN A 14 -0.83 -6.88 20.79
N PRO A 15 -1.69 -7.52 21.60
CA PRO A 15 -1.29 -8.04 22.92
C PRO A 15 -0.14 -9.05 22.87
N ALA A 16 0.10 -9.70 21.74
CA ALA A 16 1.23 -10.62 21.59
C ALA A 16 2.54 -9.91 21.22
N GLY A 17 2.54 -8.57 21.12
CA GLY A 17 3.72 -7.80 20.74
C GLY A 17 4.04 -7.82 19.25
N ILE A 18 3.06 -8.10 18.43
CA ILE A 18 3.20 -8.18 16.96
C ILE A 18 2.38 -7.07 16.34
N VAL A 19 2.91 -6.44 15.28
CA VAL A 19 2.21 -5.38 14.55
C VAL A 19 0.88 -5.91 14.00
N HIS A 20 -0.18 -5.15 14.21
CA HIS A 20 -1.49 -5.47 13.64
C HIS A 20 -1.40 -5.57 12.11
N GLY A 21 -2.01 -6.62 11.55
CA GLY A 21 -2.08 -6.77 10.10
C GLY A 21 -2.74 -5.59 9.41
N GLY A 22 -3.71 -4.94 10.09
CA GLY A 22 -4.35 -3.73 9.58
C GLY A 22 -3.39 -2.57 9.37
N ALA A 23 -2.36 -2.43 10.21
CA ALA A 23 -1.35 -1.38 10.06
C ALA A 23 -0.51 -1.63 8.78
N ILE A 24 -0.12 -2.87 8.55
CA ILE A 24 0.64 -3.26 7.36
C ILE A 24 -0.22 -3.09 6.11
N TYR A 25 -1.49 -3.49 6.17
CA TYR A 25 -2.44 -3.30 5.07
C TYR A 25 -2.59 -1.83 4.71
N THR A 26 -2.77 -0.97 5.73
CA THR A 26 -2.92 0.48 5.51
C THR A 26 -1.67 1.07 4.84
N LEU A 27 -0.49 0.64 5.27
CA LEU A 27 0.76 1.09 4.65
C LEU A 27 0.82 0.68 3.18
N ALA A 28 0.44 -0.55 2.86
CA ALA A 28 0.41 -1.04 1.49
C ALA A 28 -0.59 -0.26 0.63
N ASP A 29 -1.81 -0.07 1.14
CA ASP A 29 -2.87 0.65 0.43
C ASP A 29 -2.48 2.10 0.19
N SER A 30 -1.94 2.77 1.19
CA SER A 30 -1.48 4.15 1.08
C SER A 30 -0.32 4.28 0.08
N GLY A 31 0.61 3.33 0.09
CA GLY A 31 1.74 3.33 -0.85
C GLY A 31 1.29 3.12 -2.28
N MET A 32 0.39 2.17 -2.52
CA MET A 32 -0.16 1.92 -3.85
C MET A 32 -0.96 3.13 -4.34
N GLY A 33 -1.76 3.74 -3.47
CA GLY A 33 -2.51 4.95 -3.79
C GLY A 33 -1.59 6.12 -4.16
N ALA A 34 -0.51 6.32 -3.42
CA ALA A 34 0.46 7.38 -3.70
C ALA A 34 1.14 7.16 -5.06
N ALA A 35 1.51 5.90 -5.38
CA ALA A 35 2.10 5.58 -6.68
C ALA A 35 1.12 5.86 -7.82
N LEU A 36 -0.14 5.49 -7.63
CA LEU A 36 -1.18 5.72 -8.63
C LEU A 36 -1.44 7.22 -8.82
N TYR A 37 -1.54 7.96 -7.71
CA TYR A 37 -1.76 9.40 -7.75
C TYR A 37 -0.72 10.12 -8.61
N SER A 38 0.52 9.65 -8.60
CA SER A 38 1.60 10.27 -9.38
C SER A 38 1.48 10.08 -10.88
N ILE A 39 0.63 9.16 -11.36
CA ILE A 39 0.51 8.83 -12.78
C ILE A 39 -0.86 9.06 -13.38
N ILE A 40 -1.88 9.39 -12.57
CA ILE A 40 -3.20 9.72 -13.11
C ILE A 40 -3.20 11.14 -13.66
N GLY A 41 -4.13 11.39 -14.57
CA GLY A 41 -4.24 12.68 -15.23
C GLY A 41 -4.98 13.72 -14.40
N GLU A 42 -4.94 14.95 -14.87
CA GLU A 42 -5.66 16.04 -14.25
C GLU A 42 -7.16 15.76 -14.23
N GLY A 43 -7.78 15.99 -13.09
CA GLY A 43 -9.21 15.74 -12.92
C GLY A 43 -9.56 14.28 -12.73
N GLU A 44 -8.60 13.37 -12.75
CA GLU A 44 -8.86 11.96 -12.48
C GLU A 44 -8.75 11.68 -10.98
N LEU A 45 -9.64 10.81 -10.52
CA LEU A 45 -9.66 10.29 -9.16
C LEU A 45 -9.62 8.76 -9.22
N PHE A 46 -9.38 8.13 -8.10
CA PHE A 46 -9.36 6.67 -8.04
C PHE A 46 -9.98 6.15 -6.75
N LEU A 47 -10.45 4.91 -6.82
CA LEU A 47 -10.96 4.14 -5.68
C LEU A 47 -10.33 2.76 -5.69
N THR A 48 -10.05 2.24 -4.51
CA THR A 48 -9.63 0.85 -4.37
C THR A 48 -10.84 -0.05 -4.65
N VAL A 49 -10.72 -0.93 -5.63
CA VAL A 49 -11.76 -1.90 -5.95
C VAL A 49 -11.53 -3.16 -5.13
N GLU A 50 -10.29 -3.59 -5.07
CA GLU A 50 -9.90 -4.79 -4.37
C GLU A 50 -8.43 -4.68 -4.00
N ALA A 51 -8.06 -5.27 -2.87
CA ALA A 51 -6.67 -5.40 -2.49
C ALA A 51 -6.47 -6.72 -1.78
N ASN A 52 -5.39 -7.42 -2.14
CA ASN A 52 -4.99 -8.67 -1.52
C ASN A 52 -3.63 -8.47 -0.89
N ILE A 53 -3.44 -9.00 0.31
CA ILE A 53 -2.17 -8.91 0.98
C ILE A 53 -1.78 -10.28 1.52
N PHE A 54 -0.50 -10.61 1.35
CA PHE A 54 0.08 -11.83 1.86
C PHE A 54 1.11 -11.47 2.92
N TYR A 55 0.95 -12.01 4.11
CA TYR A 55 1.84 -11.79 5.24
C TYR A 55 2.79 -12.97 5.35
N PHE A 56 4.09 -12.70 5.29
CA PHE A 56 5.10 -13.76 5.34
C PHE A 56 5.74 -13.89 6.70
N LYS A 57 5.87 -12.79 7.44
CA LYS A 57 6.53 -12.77 8.74
C LYS A 57 5.85 -11.79 9.68
N ALA A 58 5.85 -12.12 10.96
CA ALA A 58 5.38 -11.23 11.99
C ALA A 58 6.43 -10.13 12.24
N VAL A 59 5.95 -8.93 12.57
CA VAL A 59 6.80 -7.77 12.84
C VAL A 59 6.52 -7.28 14.25
N SER A 60 7.56 -7.07 15.04
CA SER A 60 7.43 -6.58 16.41
C SER A 60 8.22 -5.30 16.68
N SER A 61 9.13 -4.92 15.81
CA SER A 61 9.94 -3.71 15.96
C SER A 61 10.56 -3.32 14.63
N GLY A 62 11.22 -2.17 14.62
CA GLY A 62 11.96 -1.68 13.48
C GLY A 62 11.18 -0.70 12.62
N THR A 63 11.64 -0.47 11.42
CA THR A 63 11.01 0.41 10.45
C THR A 63 10.51 -0.41 9.28
N LEU A 64 9.23 -0.26 8.99
CA LEU A 64 8.62 -0.86 7.82
C LEU A 64 8.80 0.08 6.62
N THR A 65 9.23 -0.45 5.50
CA THR A 65 9.27 0.29 4.25
C THR A 65 8.29 -0.34 3.28
N CYS A 66 7.65 0.50 2.50
CA CYS A 66 6.71 0.07 1.47
C CYS A 66 7.14 0.66 0.14
N GLU A 67 7.44 -0.21 -0.81
CA GLU A 67 7.72 0.20 -2.18
C GLU A 67 6.56 -0.25 -3.06
N SER A 68 5.97 0.68 -3.77
CA SER A 68 4.80 0.42 -4.61
C SER A 68 5.08 0.82 -6.05
N ARG A 69 4.53 0.04 -6.97
CA ARG A 69 4.72 0.27 -8.40
C ARG A 69 3.48 -0.11 -9.19
N VAL A 70 3.38 0.45 -10.38
CA VAL A 70 2.32 0.12 -11.33
C VAL A 70 2.66 -1.19 -12.02
N VAL A 71 1.72 -2.13 -11.98
CA VAL A 71 1.81 -3.39 -12.75
C VAL A 71 1.16 -3.19 -14.09
N HIS A 72 -0.02 -2.54 -14.11
CA HIS A 72 -0.78 -2.31 -15.34
C HIS A 72 -1.59 -1.03 -15.21
N ARG A 73 -1.59 -0.22 -16.25
CA ARG A 73 -2.39 1.01 -16.31
C ARG A 73 -3.29 0.97 -17.54
N GLY A 74 -4.58 0.73 -17.33
CA GLY A 74 -5.60 0.88 -18.36
C GLY A 74 -6.24 2.26 -18.29
N LYS A 75 -7.28 2.48 -19.09
CA LYS A 75 -8.02 3.75 -19.08
C LYS A 75 -8.79 3.96 -17.78
N ARG A 76 -9.39 2.89 -17.25
CA ARG A 76 -10.27 2.95 -16.08
C ARG A 76 -9.83 2.07 -14.93
N ILE A 77 -8.85 1.22 -15.15
CA ILE A 77 -8.37 0.27 -14.17
C ILE A 77 -6.85 0.35 -14.11
N ALA A 78 -6.32 0.35 -12.91
CA ALA A 78 -4.89 0.20 -12.68
C ALA A 78 -4.67 -0.94 -11.71
N VAL A 79 -3.63 -1.72 -11.95
CA VAL A 79 -3.18 -2.77 -11.04
C VAL A 79 -1.84 -2.34 -10.48
N MET A 80 -1.75 -2.35 -9.16
CA MET A 80 -0.58 -1.90 -8.42
C MET A 80 -0.05 -3.05 -7.58
N GLU A 81 1.24 -3.02 -7.27
CA GLU A 81 1.81 -3.94 -6.28
C GLU A 81 2.61 -3.17 -5.25
N ALA A 82 2.74 -3.74 -4.07
CA ALA A 82 3.52 -3.18 -2.98
C ALA A 82 4.31 -4.30 -2.30
N GLU A 83 5.56 -3.99 -1.97
CA GLU A 83 6.39 -4.87 -1.15
C GLU A 83 6.68 -4.16 0.15
N ILE A 84 6.44 -4.85 1.26
CA ILE A 84 6.68 -4.29 2.59
C ILE A 84 7.82 -5.06 3.22
N LYS A 85 8.83 -4.32 3.65
CA LYS A 85 10.04 -4.88 4.25
C LYS A 85 10.24 -4.31 5.65
N ASN A 86 10.78 -5.14 6.52
CA ASN A 86 11.20 -4.72 7.85
C ASN A 86 12.72 -4.84 7.89
N GLU A 87 13.41 -3.70 7.99
CA GLU A 87 14.87 -3.65 7.99
C GLU A 87 15.47 -4.43 6.81
N GLY A 88 14.88 -4.27 5.62
CA GLY A 88 15.37 -4.89 4.41
C GLY A 88 14.84 -6.30 4.13
N GLU A 89 14.11 -6.90 5.08
CA GLU A 89 13.54 -8.23 4.91
C GLU A 89 12.09 -8.17 4.48
N LEU A 90 11.72 -8.88 3.43
CA LEU A 90 10.35 -8.91 2.93
C LEU A 90 9.43 -9.58 3.94
N VAL A 91 8.43 -8.84 4.42
CA VAL A 91 7.47 -9.33 5.42
C VAL A 91 6.05 -9.44 4.89
N ALA A 92 5.73 -8.70 3.83
CA ALA A 92 4.40 -8.77 3.22
C ALA A 92 4.47 -8.29 1.77
N LYS A 93 3.51 -8.77 0.97
CA LYS A 93 3.35 -8.31 -0.41
C LYS A 93 1.87 -8.11 -0.66
N ALA A 94 1.54 -7.03 -1.37
CA ALA A 94 0.16 -6.72 -1.70
C ALA A 94 0.01 -6.46 -3.19
N MET A 95 -1.20 -6.73 -3.69
CA MET A 95 -1.63 -6.29 -5.01
C MET A 95 -2.98 -5.63 -4.87
N GLY A 96 -3.20 -4.56 -5.60
CA GLY A 96 -4.45 -3.84 -5.56
C GLY A 96 -4.93 -3.47 -6.95
N THR A 97 -6.25 -3.50 -7.12
CA THR A 97 -6.92 -3.03 -8.32
C THR A 97 -7.65 -1.76 -7.98
N PHE A 98 -7.44 -0.74 -8.78
CA PHE A 98 -8.01 0.58 -8.56
C PHE A 98 -8.85 0.98 -9.76
N SER A 99 -10.01 1.57 -9.49
CA SER A 99 -10.87 2.15 -10.52
C SER A 99 -10.49 3.63 -10.66
N ILE A 100 -10.27 4.06 -11.89
CA ILE A 100 -9.94 5.44 -12.21
C ILE A 100 -11.15 6.09 -12.87
N TYR A 101 -11.53 7.26 -12.40
CA TYR A 101 -12.69 7.97 -12.92
C TYR A 101 -12.42 9.47 -12.90
N LYS A 102 -13.21 10.21 -13.66
CA LYS A 102 -13.09 11.67 -13.64
C LYS A 102 -13.93 12.25 -12.52
N GLY A 103 -13.31 13.13 -11.74
CA GLY A 103 -14.01 13.85 -10.72
C GLY A 103 -14.98 14.86 -11.31
N LYS A 104 -16.04 15.18 -10.55
CA LYS A 104 -16.97 16.23 -10.95
C LYS A 104 -16.25 17.57 -10.86
N LYS A 105 -16.41 18.39 -11.90
CA LYS A 105 -16.01 19.78 -11.80
C LYS A 105 -16.97 20.45 -10.82
N GLY A 106 -16.41 20.92 -9.73
CA GLY A 106 -17.16 21.65 -8.71
C GLY A 106 -17.69 22.95 -9.21
#